data_c1dec82c1585cc0fd37900d54221ab56
#
_entry.id   c1dec82c1585cc0fd37900d54221ab56
#
_cell.length_a   1.000
_cell.length_b   1.000
_cell.length_c   1.000
_cell.angle_alpha   90.00
_cell.angle_beta   90.00
_cell.angle_gamma   90.00
#
_symmetry.space_group_name_H-M   'P 1'
#
loop_
_entity.id
_entity.type
_entity.pdbx_description
1 polymer ?
#
loop_
_entity_poly.entity_id
_entity_poly.type
_entity_poly.pdbx_seq_one_letter_code
_entity_poly.pdbx_strand_id
1 'polypeptide(L)'
;ENDVFFDMEGFPYFTERGGLEYLFGAVTRNKTFFAWWAHDRDQEAEAFAGFVKWAYDKMVADPTAHIYHYAPYEVTALTKLSARHSVMAAEVAWLLAEDKMIDLYKVIRGSIMISQPSYSIKKLEVFYDFARKSKVVDAGSSIEQYDQYRQLVETDPAEAAAILQMISDYNED
;
A
#
# COMPACT_ATOMS: atom_id res chain seq x y z
N GLU A 1 -7.58 8.52 -16.99
CA GLU A 1 -7.51 9.69 -16.09
C GLU A 1 -7.69 9.30 -14.61
N ASN A 2 -8.44 8.23 -14.34
CA ASN A 2 -8.78 7.74 -13.00
C ASN A 2 -7.89 6.58 -12.50
N ASP A 3 -6.76 6.33 -13.13
CA ASP A 3 -5.79 5.34 -12.67
C ASP A 3 -5.31 5.64 -11.25
N VAL A 4 -5.07 4.56 -10.50
CA VAL A 4 -4.63 4.59 -9.11
C VAL A 4 -3.31 3.82 -8.98
N PHE A 5 -2.36 4.34 -8.24
CA PHE A 5 -1.14 3.65 -7.82
C PHE A 5 -1.29 3.34 -6.34
N PHE A 6 -1.19 2.08 -5.98
CA PHE A 6 -1.55 1.56 -4.66
C PHE A 6 -0.39 0.82 -4.03
N ASP A 7 -0.11 1.12 -2.77
CA ASP A 7 0.85 0.43 -1.93
C ASP A 7 0.34 0.29 -0.49
N MET A 8 0.87 -0.68 0.25
CA MET A 8 0.44 -1.00 1.61
C MET A 8 1.64 -1.15 2.53
N GLU A 9 1.44 -0.74 3.79
CA GLU A 9 2.41 -0.95 4.85
C GLU A 9 1.84 -1.87 5.95
N GLY A 10 2.62 -2.87 6.33
CA GLY A 10 2.22 -3.86 7.32
C GLY A 10 3.23 -4.02 8.45
N PHE A 11 2.73 -4.27 9.65
CA PHE A 11 3.52 -4.61 10.83
C PHE A 11 3.31 -6.09 11.19
N PRO A 12 4.25 -6.98 10.82
CA PRO A 12 4.07 -8.43 10.94
C PRO A 12 4.02 -8.92 12.39
N TYR A 13 4.57 -8.15 13.33
CA TYR A 13 4.70 -8.53 14.75
C TYR A 13 3.60 -7.96 15.64
N PHE A 14 2.44 -7.62 15.09
CA PHE A 14 1.36 -6.95 15.83
C PHE A 14 0.81 -7.80 16.96
N THR A 15 0.52 -9.08 16.70
CA THR A 15 0.11 -10.08 17.70
C THR A 15 0.66 -11.45 17.33
N GLU A 16 0.58 -12.41 18.27
CA GLU A 16 0.89 -13.83 18.00
C GLU A 16 0.00 -14.44 16.88
N ARG A 17 -1.17 -13.83 16.63
CA ARG A 17 -2.15 -14.26 15.61
C ARG A 17 -1.95 -13.62 14.23
N GLY A 18 -0.91 -12.80 14.06
CA GLY A 18 -0.55 -12.21 12.79
C GLY A 18 -0.36 -10.70 12.78
N GLY A 19 0.17 -10.22 11.67
CA GLY A 19 0.48 -8.81 11.42
C GLY A 19 -0.76 -7.93 11.22
N LEU A 20 -0.58 -6.63 11.33
CA LEU A 20 -1.54 -5.55 11.06
C LEU A 20 -1.14 -4.85 9.77
N GLU A 21 -2.07 -4.68 8.84
CA GLU A 21 -1.89 -3.75 7.73
C GLU A 21 -2.29 -2.35 8.23
N TYR A 22 -1.30 -1.51 8.48
CA TYR A 22 -1.52 -0.25 9.19
C TYR A 22 -1.69 0.97 8.28
N LEU A 23 -1.35 0.85 6.99
CA LEU A 23 -1.52 1.90 6.00
C LEU A 23 -1.93 1.32 4.65
N PHE A 24 -2.97 1.88 4.07
CA PHE A 24 -3.36 1.71 2.67
C PHE A 24 -3.15 3.06 1.99
N GLY A 25 -2.16 3.16 1.14
CA GLY A 25 -1.82 4.39 0.43
C GLY A 25 -2.17 4.33 -1.04
N ALA A 26 -2.75 5.38 -1.57
CA ALA A 26 -3.10 5.44 -2.98
C ALA A 26 -2.78 6.82 -3.57
N VAL A 27 -2.06 6.84 -4.68
CA VAL A 27 -1.79 8.06 -5.46
C VAL A 27 -2.61 8.00 -6.75
N THR A 28 -3.31 9.07 -7.05
CA THR A 28 -4.01 9.21 -8.34
C THR A 28 -3.11 9.85 -9.39
N ARG A 29 -3.49 9.75 -10.66
CA ARG A 29 -2.70 10.27 -11.78
C ARG A 29 -2.45 11.79 -11.70
N ASN A 30 -3.31 12.53 -11.02
CA ASN A 30 -3.12 13.97 -10.74
C ASN A 30 -2.25 14.22 -9.49
N LYS A 31 -1.57 13.19 -8.98
CA LYS A 31 -0.68 13.25 -7.81
C LYS A 31 -1.37 13.62 -6.49
N THR A 32 -2.65 13.29 -6.35
CA THR A 32 -3.31 13.38 -5.06
C THR A 32 -3.11 12.09 -4.30
N PHE A 33 -2.55 12.19 -3.10
CA PHE A 33 -2.35 11.07 -2.18
C PHE A 33 -3.55 10.92 -1.26
N PHE A 34 -3.96 9.68 -1.07
CA PHE A 34 -5.01 9.24 -0.13
C PHE A 34 -4.41 8.19 0.79
N ALA A 35 -4.72 8.27 2.08
CA ALA A 35 -4.21 7.34 3.08
C ALA A 35 -5.32 6.91 4.03
N TRP A 36 -5.41 5.60 4.28
CA TRP A 36 -6.28 4.99 5.29
C TRP A 36 -5.39 4.31 6.31
N TRP A 37 -5.39 4.85 7.52
CA TRP A 37 -4.57 4.37 8.64
C TRP A 37 -5.34 3.44 9.55
N ALA A 38 -4.62 2.49 10.17
CA ALA A 38 -5.13 1.57 11.15
C ALA A 38 -4.08 1.31 12.24
N HIS A 39 -4.45 1.41 13.49
CA HIS A 39 -3.55 1.13 14.62
C HIS A 39 -4.01 -0.04 15.48
N ASP A 40 -5.17 -0.61 15.16
CA ASP A 40 -5.74 -1.81 15.75
C ASP A 40 -6.57 -2.60 14.72
N ARG A 41 -7.16 -3.72 15.14
CA ARG A 41 -7.93 -4.60 14.25
C ARG A 41 -9.24 -4.03 13.75
N ASP A 42 -9.89 -3.22 14.56
CA ASP A 42 -11.16 -2.60 14.19
C ASP A 42 -10.90 -1.49 13.16
N GLN A 43 -9.87 -0.68 13.40
CA GLN A 43 -9.39 0.31 12.43
C GLN A 43 -8.86 -0.33 11.15
N GLU A 44 -8.20 -1.52 11.21
CA GLU A 44 -7.78 -2.26 10.02
C GLU A 44 -8.99 -2.63 9.14
N ALA A 45 -10.10 -3.07 9.76
CA ALA A 45 -11.32 -3.38 9.03
C ALA A 45 -11.93 -2.13 8.38
N GLU A 46 -11.95 -1.00 9.10
CA GLU A 46 -12.47 0.29 8.61
C GLU A 46 -11.60 0.86 7.48
N ALA A 47 -10.28 0.88 7.66
CA ALA A 47 -9.32 1.36 6.67
C ALA A 47 -9.36 0.53 5.38
N PHE A 48 -9.37 -0.80 5.53
CA PHE A 48 -9.52 -1.73 4.42
C PHE A 48 -10.83 -1.50 3.67
N ALA A 49 -11.97 -1.43 4.38
CA ALA A 49 -13.27 -1.21 3.76
C ALA A 49 -13.34 0.16 3.06
N GLY A 50 -12.78 1.20 3.69
CA GLY A 50 -12.70 2.54 3.12
C GLY A 50 -11.92 2.59 1.81
N PHE A 51 -10.72 1.99 1.80
CA PHE A 51 -9.91 1.89 0.59
C PHE A 51 -10.61 1.08 -0.52
N VAL A 52 -11.08 -0.14 -0.20
CA VAL A 52 -11.71 -1.01 -1.21
C VAL A 52 -12.95 -0.37 -1.80
N LYS A 53 -13.81 0.26 -0.96
CA LYS A 53 -14.98 0.97 -1.45
C LYS A 53 -14.59 2.12 -2.39
N TRP A 54 -13.64 2.94 -1.99
CA TRP A 54 -13.17 4.07 -2.79
C TRP A 54 -12.59 3.61 -4.14
N ALA A 55 -11.77 2.57 -4.13
CA ALA A 55 -11.17 2.00 -5.33
C ALA A 55 -12.22 1.37 -6.26
N TYR A 56 -13.14 0.59 -5.70
CA TYR A 56 -14.25 -0.02 -6.43
C TYR A 56 -15.12 1.03 -7.13
N ASP A 57 -15.56 2.06 -6.39
CA ASP A 57 -16.40 3.13 -6.92
C ASP A 57 -15.72 3.85 -8.11
N LYS A 58 -14.38 4.08 -8.02
CA LYS A 58 -13.59 4.65 -9.12
C LYS A 58 -13.55 3.75 -10.35
N MET A 59 -13.30 2.46 -10.17
CA MET A 59 -13.19 1.49 -11.28
C MET A 59 -14.54 1.24 -11.95
N VAL A 60 -15.64 1.31 -11.19
CA VAL A 60 -17.01 1.25 -11.75
C VAL A 60 -17.36 2.50 -12.53
N ALA A 61 -16.97 3.67 -12.02
CA ALA A 61 -17.23 4.97 -12.68
C ALA A 61 -16.42 5.15 -13.97
N ASP A 62 -15.22 4.57 -14.05
CA ASP A 62 -14.38 4.57 -15.23
C ASP A 62 -13.87 3.15 -15.53
N PRO A 63 -14.56 2.39 -16.40
CA PRO A 63 -14.16 1.03 -16.75
C PRO A 63 -12.77 0.92 -17.41
N THR A 64 -12.20 2.01 -17.89
CA THR A 64 -10.86 2.04 -18.49
C THR A 64 -9.74 2.26 -17.47
N ALA A 65 -10.09 2.64 -16.24
CA ALA A 65 -9.13 2.85 -15.16
C ALA A 65 -8.66 1.52 -14.54
N HIS A 66 -7.44 1.55 -13.99
CA HIS A 66 -6.82 0.42 -13.31
C HIS A 66 -6.16 0.86 -12.00
N ILE A 67 -5.94 -0.12 -11.13
CA ILE A 67 -5.17 0.01 -9.89
C ILE A 67 -3.83 -0.68 -10.13
N TYR A 68 -2.76 0.11 -10.17
CA TYR A 68 -1.40 -0.39 -10.35
C TYR A 68 -0.76 -0.64 -8.98
N HIS A 69 -0.13 -1.78 -8.83
CA HIS A 69 0.64 -2.17 -7.65
C HIS A 69 1.95 -2.85 -8.05
N TYR A 70 2.85 -3.10 -7.11
CA TYR A 70 4.14 -3.70 -7.41
C TYR A 70 4.36 -5.02 -6.66
N ALA A 71 4.35 -6.15 -7.39
CA ALA A 71 4.41 -7.52 -6.89
C ALA A 71 3.08 -8.02 -6.25
N PRO A 72 3.00 -9.28 -5.79
CA PRO A 72 1.71 -9.89 -5.44
C PRO A 72 1.22 -9.60 -4.02
N TYR A 73 1.93 -8.78 -3.25
CA TYR A 73 1.63 -8.57 -1.83
C TYR A 73 0.21 -7.99 -1.65
N GLU A 74 -0.10 -6.91 -2.35
CA GLU A 74 -1.35 -6.14 -2.23
C GLU A 74 -2.57 -7.02 -2.52
N VAL A 75 -2.57 -7.75 -3.62
CA VAL A 75 -3.67 -8.67 -3.97
C VAL A 75 -3.85 -9.77 -2.92
N THR A 76 -2.73 -10.32 -2.43
CA THR A 76 -2.75 -11.34 -1.38
C THR A 76 -3.29 -10.78 -0.07
N ALA A 77 -2.88 -9.57 0.30
CA ALA A 77 -3.32 -8.90 1.52
C ALA A 77 -4.81 -8.55 1.45
N LEU A 78 -5.28 -7.94 0.37
CA LEU A 78 -6.70 -7.60 0.20
C LEU A 78 -7.60 -8.85 0.31
N THR A 79 -7.19 -9.97 -0.30
CA THR A 79 -7.94 -11.24 -0.20
C THR A 79 -7.98 -11.76 1.22
N LYS A 80 -6.85 -11.72 1.95
CA LYS A 80 -6.77 -12.16 3.35
C LYS A 80 -7.57 -11.26 4.29
N LEU A 81 -7.50 -9.94 4.09
CA LEU A 81 -8.23 -8.96 4.90
C LEU A 81 -9.73 -9.09 4.73
N SER A 82 -10.19 -9.28 3.48
CA SER A 82 -11.61 -9.53 3.20
C SER A 82 -12.13 -10.75 3.96
N ALA A 83 -11.36 -11.86 3.97
CA ALA A 83 -11.71 -13.07 4.71
C ALA A 83 -11.62 -12.86 6.24
N ARG A 84 -10.56 -12.17 6.72
CA ARG A 84 -10.33 -11.90 8.15
C ARG A 84 -11.46 -11.09 8.77
N HIS A 85 -11.87 -10.02 8.09
CA HIS A 85 -12.86 -9.07 8.61
C HIS A 85 -14.28 -9.36 8.14
N SER A 86 -14.46 -10.29 7.19
CA SER A 86 -15.76 -10.63 6.58
C SER A 86 -16.46 -9.42 5.95
N VAL A 87 -15.68 -8.50 5.33
CA VAL A 87 -16.17 -7.30 4.65
C VAL A 87 -15.59 -7.19 3.23
N MET A 88 -16.26 -6.47 2.34
CA MET A 88 -15.82 -6.14 0.98
C MET A 88 -15.46 -7.34 0.09
N ALA A 89 -16.02 -8.52 0.36
CA ALA A 89 -15.66 -9.74 -0.38
C ALA A 89 -16.11 -9.67 -1.85
N ALA A 90 -17.28 -9.09 -2.12
CA ALA A 90 -17.81 -8.95 -3.47
C ALA A 90 -17.01 -7.93 -4.29
N GLU A 91 -16.66 -6.80 -3.69
CA GLU A 91 -15.89 -5.72 -4.32
C GLU A 91 -14.47 -6.19 -4.65
N VAL A 92 -13.78 -6.84 -3.70
CA VAL A 92 -12.46 -7.43 -3.95
C VAL A 92 -12.53 -8.48 -5.05
N ALA A 93 -13.49 -9.40 -4.99
CA ALA A 93 -13.66 -10.42 -6.02
C ALA A 93 -13.91 -9.79 -7.41
N TRP A 94 -14.70 -8.73 -7.49
CA TRP A 94 -14.96 -8.01 -8.72
C TRP A 94 -13.71 -7.32 -9.26
N LEU A 95 -12.95 -6.60 -8.40
CA LEU A 95 -11.70 -5.94 -8.80
C LEU A 95 -10.69 -6.93 -9.42
N LEU A 96 -10.64 -8.15 -8.87
CA LEU A 96 -9.75 -9.21 -9.38
C LEU A 96 -10.30 -9.87 -10.66
N ALA A 97 -11.60 -10.11 -10.73
CA ALA A 97 -12.23 -10.77 -11.87
C ALA A 97 -12.27 -9.89 -13.14
N GLU A 98 -12.38 -8.58 -12.96
CA GLU A 98 -12.38 -7.59 -14.05
C GLU A 98 -10.96 -7.07 -14.40
N ASP A 99 -9.92 -7.77 -13.93
CA ASP A 99 -8.51 -7.42 -14.17
C ASP A 99 -8.16 -5.96 -13.82
N LYS A 100 -8.82 -5.40 -12.77
CA LYS A 100 -8.58 -4.02 -12.35
C LYS A 100 -7.26 -3.83 -11.60
N MET A 101 -6.71 -4.90 -11.03
CA MET A 101 -5.43 -4.90 -10.32
C MET A 101 -4.29 -5.31 -11.26
N ILE A 102 -3.41 -4.36 -11.60
CA ILE A 102 -2.29 -4.56 -12.52
C ILE A 102 -0.97 -4.64 -11.76
N ASP A 103 -0.37 -5.82 -11.76
CA ASP A 103 0.95 -6.06 -11.16
C ASP A 103 2.07 -5.57 -12.11
N LEU A 104 2.61 -4.39 -11.84
CA LEU A 104 3.70 -3.80 -12.63
C LEU A 104 4.97 -4.64 -12.61
N TYR A 105 5.26 -5.38 -11.52
CA TYR A 105 6.41 -6.29 -11.49
C TYR A 105 6.29 -7.37 -12.57
N LYS A 106 5.11 -7.97 -12.74
CA LYS A 106 4.88 -8.97 -13.80
C LYS A 106 5.00 -8.37 -15.19
N VAL A 107 4.44 -7.16 -15.39
CA VAL A 107 4.51 -6.45 -16.67
C VAL A 107 5.97 -6.18 -17.06
N ILE A 108 6.75 -5.58 -16.16
CA ILE A 108 8.14 -5.21 -16.41
C ILE A 108 8.99 -6.46 -16.63
N ARG A 109 8.88 -7.46 -15.75
CA ARG A 109 9.65 -8.71 -15.86
C ARG A 109 9.36 -9.49 -17.13
N GLY A 110 8.12 -9.42 -17.64
CA GLY A 110 7.72 -10.09 -18.88
C GLY A 110 8.04 -9.31 -20.15
N SER A 111 8.36 -8.01 -20.04
CA SER A 111 8.48 -7.12 -21.20
C SER A 111 9.88 -6.64 -21.51
N ILE A 112 10.77 -6.51 -20.50
CA ILE A 112 12.11 -5.94 -20.68
C ILE A 112 13.18 -6.74 -19.92
N MET A 113 14.41 -6.71 -20.46
CA MET A 113 15.61 -7.14 -19.75
C MET A 113 16.36 -5.91 -19.23
N ILE A 114 16.79 -5.96 -17.96
CA ILE A 114 17.50 -4.85 -17.31
C ILE A 114 18.89 -5.28 -16.86
N SER A 115 19.82 -4.33 -16.77
CA SER A 115 21.20 -4.54 -16.31
C SER A 115 21.36 -4.52 -14.78
N GLN A 116 20.24 -4.62 -14.04
CA GLN A 116 20.24 -4.66 -12.58
C GLN A 116 20.09 -6.11 -12.08
N PRO A 117 20.56 -6.43 -10.86
CA PRO A 117 20.53 -7.80 -10.31
C PRO A 117 19.12 -8.29 -9.95
N SER A 118 18.14 -7.41 -9.88
CA SER A 118 16.74 -7.74 -9.61
C SER A 118 15.79 -6.70 -10.21
N TYR A 119 14.51 -7.09 -10.33
CA TYR A 119 13.41 -6.21 -10.78
C TYR A 119 12.69 -5.53 -9.62
N SER A 120 13.33 -5.31 -8.47
CA SER A 120 12.72 -4.52 -7.41
C SER A 120 12.55 -3.07 -7.86
N ILE A 121 11.48 -2.40 -7.38
CA ILE A 121 11.17 -1.02 -7.79
C ILE A 121 12.39 -0.10 -7.59
N LYS A 122 13.13 -0.23 -6.49
CA LYS A 122 14.36 0.53 -6.19
C LYS A 122 15.50 0.33 -7.21
N LYS A 123 15.55 -0.84 -7.85
CA LYS A 123 16.54 -1.11 -8.92
C LYS A 123 16.09 -0.54 -10.26
N LEU A 124 14.80 -0.33 -10.43
CA LEU A 124 14.25 0.32 -11.62
C LEU A 124 14.38 1.84 -11.56
N GLU A 125 14.32 2.44 -10.38
CA GLU A 125 14.42 3.89 -10.17
C GLU A 125 15.63 4.53 -10.85
N VAL A 126 16.75 3.81 -10.94
CA VAL A 126 17.98 4.29 -11.60
C VAL A 126 17.82 4.54 -13.11
N PHE A 127 16.76 3.99 -13.75
CA PHE A 127 16.55 4.17 -15.20
C PHE A 127 15.74 5.41 -15.55
N TYR A 128 15.13 6.08 -14.56
CA TYR A 128 14.34 7.30 -14.78
C TYR A 128 14.62 8.41 -13.77
N ASP A 129 15.81 8.39 -13.17
CA ASP A 129 16.34 9.43 -12.27
C ASP A 129 15.37 9.81 -11.15
N PHE A 130 14.66 8.82 -10.61
CA PHE A 130 13.72 9.05 -9.51
C PHE A 130 14.49 9.35 -8.23
N ALA A 131 14.19 10.50 -7.63
CA ALA A 131 14.73 10.90 -6.34
C ALA A 131 13.62 10.84 -5.28
N ARG A 132 13.75 9.92 -4.31
CA ARG A 132 12.83 9.82 -3.18
C ARG A 132 12.89 11.07 -2.32
N LYS A 133 11.74 11.52 -1.86
CA LYS A 133 11.60 12.61 -0.88
C LYS A 133 11.78 12.10 0.54
N SER A 134 11.31 10.88 0.78
CA SER A 134 11.35 10.22 2.08
C SER A 134 12.77 9.86 2.51
N LYS A 135 13.04 9.96 3.82
CA LYS A 135 14.27 9.47 4.48
C LYS A 135 14.20 7.97 4.79
N VAL A 136 13.01 7.37 4.73
CA VAL A 136 12.83 5.93 4.88
C VAL A 136 13.38 5.22 3.64
N VAL A 137 14.27 4.26 3.86
CA VAL A 137 15.03 3.66 2.75
C VAL A 137 14.44 2.33 2.26
N ASP A 138 13.67 1.61 3.11
CA ASP A 138 13.09 0.31 2.76
C ASP A 138 11.95 -0.11 3.70
N ALA A 139 11.25 -1.18 3.35
CA ALA A 139 10.13 -1.72 4.15
C ALA A 139 10.57 -2.21 5.56
N GLY A 140 11.82 -2.65 5.73
CA GLY A 140 12.36 -2.99 7.05
C GLY A 140 12.42 -1.77 7.95
N SER A 141 12.88 -0.64 7.42
CA SER A 141 12.90 0.65 8.12
C SER A 141 11.48 1.14 8.45
N SER A 142 10.49 0.91 7.58
CA SER A 142 9.09 1.25 7.84
C SER A 142 8.52 0.44 9.02
N ILE A 143 8.83 -0.87 9.09
CA ILE A 143 8.43 -1.74 10.21
C ILE A 143 9.03 -1.26 11.54
N GLU A 144 10.33 -0.93 11.56
CA GLU A 144 11.03 -0.43 12.75
C GLU A 144 10.45 0.93 13.21
N GLN A 145 10.18 1.83 12.28
CA GLN A 145 9.56 3.12 12.58
C GLN A 145 8.15 2.98 13.11
N TYR A 146 7.34 2.08 12.54
CA TYR A 146 6.00 1.84 13.06
C TYR A 146 6.03 1.22 14.46
N ASP A 147 6.99 0.34 14.77
CA ASP A 147 7.19 -0.17 16.14
C ASP A 147 7.58 0.97 17.11
N GLN A 148 8.47 1.87 16.70
CA GLN A 148 8.83 3.05 17.48
C GLN A 148 7.61 3.96 17.71
N TYR A 149 6.81 4.23 16.67
CA TYR A 149 5.55 4.96 16.82
C TYR A 149 4.66 4.33 17.91
N ARG A 150 4.47 3.02 17.90
CA ARG A 150 3.64 2.32 18.90
C ARG A 150 4.15 2.48 20.33
N GLN A 151 5.45 2.60 20.52
CA GLN A 151 6.06 2.81 21.83
C GLN A 151 5.92 4.26 22.31
N LEU A 152 5.90 5.21 21.40
CA LEU A 152 5.91 6.65 21.70
C LEU A 152 4.53 7.30 21.72
N VAL A 153 3.52 6.68 21.13
CA VAL A 153 2.21 7.32 20.90
C VAL A 153 1.56 7.88 22.17
N GLU A 154 1.79 7.28 23.35
CA GLU A 154 1.28 7.74 24.63
C GLU A 154 2.27 8.64 25.39
N THR A 155 3.57 8.50 25.17
CA THR A 155 4.64 9.17 25.94
C THR A 155 5.19 10.41 25.25
N ASP A 156 5.29 10.39 23.91
CA ASP A 156 5.69 11.53 23.08
C ASP A 156 4.86 11.61 21.81
N PRO A 157 3.62 12.15 21.87
CA PRO A 157 2.73 12.25 20.72
C PRO A 157 3.28 13.09 19.56
N ALA A 158 4.18 14.04 19.85
CA ALA A 158 4.76 14.91 18.82
C ALA A 158 5.78 14.13 17.97
N GLU A 159 6.66 13.36 18.60
CA GLU A 159 7.59 12.48 17.90
C GLU A 159 6.86 11.35 17.19
N ALA A 160 5.85 10.74 17.81
CA ALA A 160 5.01 9.74 17.20
C ALA A 160 4.34 10.24 15.90
N ALA A 161 3.79 11.45 15.90
CA ALA A 161 3.22 12.07 14.71
C ALA A 161 4.26 12.32 13.61
N ALA A 162 5.47 12.71 13.96
CA ALA A 162 6.56 12.90 13.00
C ALA A 162 6.97 11.56 12.34
N ILE A 163 6.97 10.47 13.09
CA ILE A 163 7.23 9.12 12.55
C ILE A 163 6.14 8.71 11.56
N LEU A 164 4.87 8.90 11.88
CA LEU A 164 3.77 8.59 10.94
C LEU A 164 3.88 9.43 9.66
N GLN A 165 4.29 10.69 9.77
CA GLN A 165 4.50 11.52 8.58
C GLN A 165 5.64 10.98 7.72
N MET A 166 6.75 10.53 8.30
CA MET A 166 7.85 9.91 7.54
C MET A 166 7.41 8.63 6.83
N ILE A 167 6.58 7.80 7.46
CA ILE A 167 6.01 6.60 6.84
C ILE A 167 5.05 7.00 5.71
N SER A 168 4.23 8.02 5.92
CA SER A 168 3.31 8.56 4.91
C SER A 168 4.06 9.04 3.66
N ASP A 169 5.12 9.82 3.87
CA ASP A 169 5.96 10.35 2.79
C ASP A 169 6.64 9.21 2.01
N TYR A 170 7.05 8.16 2.70
CA TYR A 170 7.65 6.97 2.07
C TYR A 170 6.65 6.21 1.19
N ASN A 171 5.42 6.07 1.65
CA ASN A 171 4.36 5.37 0.92
C ASN A 171 3.83 6.21 -0.26
N GLU A 172 3.87 7.55 -0.17
CA GLU A 172 3.52 8.46 -1.26
C GLU A 172 4.57 8.45 -2.39
N ASP A 173 5.88 8.27 -2.05
CA ASP A 173 6.99 8.24 -3.03
C ASP A 173 6.89 7.06 -3.99
#